data_d8d454b5784b20ea4385a684154b51e4
#
_entry.id   d8d454b5784b20ea4385a684154b51e4
#
_cell.length_a   1.000
_cell.length_b   1.000
_cell.length_c   1.000
_cell.angle_alpha   90.00
_cell.angle_beta   90.00
_cell.angle_gamma   90.00
#
_symmetry.space_group_name_H-M   'P 1'
#
loop_
_entity.id
_entity.type
_entity.pdbx_description
1 polymer ?
#
loop_
_entity_poly.entity_id
_entity_poly.type
_entity_poly.pdbx_seq_one_letter_code
_entity_poly.pdbx_strand_id
1 'polypeptide(L)'
;MKIYKDKEELKSEINKSFEKYISEFDIIPESLKDKRVPEVDRTPAENLAYQLGWTTLVLKWEKDEKNGFEVKTPSDMFKWNQLGELYQWFTDTYAHLSIEELKKRLKENIISIYTMIDTLSEEELFQPHMRKWADEATKTATWEVYKFIHVNTVAPFGTFRTCLLYTSDA
;
A
#
# COMPACT_ATOMS: atom_id res chain seq x y z
N MET A 1 -12.30 -2.26 12.01
CA MET A 1 -10.90 -1.93 11.70
C MET A 1 -10.12 -1.72 12.99
N LYS A 2 -8.82 -2.05 12.97
CA LYS A 2 -7.97 -1.88 14.14
C LYS A 2 -7.85 -0.41 14.56
N ILE A 3 -7.92 -0.16 15.87
CA ILE A 3 -7.70 1.15 16.47
C ILE A 3 -6.29 1.18 17.04
N TYR A 4 -5.58 2.26 16.79
CA TYR A 4 -4.21 2.47 17.26
C TYR A 4 -4.19 3.49 18.39
N LYS A 5 -3.40 3.21 19.41
CA LYS A 5 -3.27 4.07 20.59
C LYS A 5 -2.54 5.38 20.24
N ASP A 6 -1.51 5.29 19.41
CA ASP A 6 -0.65 6.41 19.04
C ASP A 6 0.15 6.12 17.76
N LYS A 7 0.97 7.07 17.34
CA LYS A 7 1.84 6.92 16.16
C LYS A 7 2.80 5.75 16.30
N GLU A 8 3.34 5.53 17.47
CA GLU A 8 4.34 4.49 17.69
C GLU A 8 3.72 3.09 17.52
N GLU A 9 2.50 2.89 17.99
CA GLU A 9 1.79 1.64 17.77
C GLU A 9 1.50 1.42 16.29
N LEU A 10 1.07 2.45 15.57
CA LEU A 10 0.81 2.37 14.13
C LEU A 10 2.08 1.98 13.38
N LYS A 11 3.19 2.69 13.63
CA LYS A 11 4.47 2.38 12.98
C LYS A 11 4.97 0.98 13.32
N SER A 12 4.81 0.55 14.57
CA SER A 12 5.22 -0.79 15.01
C SER A 12 4.44 -1.87 14.28
N GLU A 13 3.13 -1.70 14.11
CA GLU A 13 2.31 -2.68 13.39
C GLU A 13 2.64 -2.70 11.90
N ILE A 14 2.90 -1.55 11.29
CA ILE A 14 3.34 -1.49 9.90
C ILE A 14 4.66 -2.25 9.75
N ASN A 15 5.63 -1.99 10.61
CA ASN A 15 6.94 -2.65 10.55
C ASN A 15 6.82 -4.16 10.70
N LYS A 16 6.06 -4.60 11.69
CA LYS A 16 5.84 -6.02 11.94
C LYS A 16 5.20 -6.72 10.75
N SER A 17 4.15 -6.12 10.19
CA SER A 17 3.43 -6.68 9.04
C SER A 17 4.30 -6.66 7.80
N PHE A 18 5.04 -5.58 7.59
CA PHE A 18 5.92 -5.45 6.43
C PHE A 18 7.07 -6.46 6.47
N GLU A 19 7.73 -6.61 7.60
CA GLU A 19 8.85 -7.55 7.73
C GLU A 19 8.40 -9.00 7.46
N LYS A 20 7.25 -9.40 7.96
CA LYS A 20 6.68 -10.71 7.67
C LYS A 20 6.35 -10.89 6.18
N TYR A 21 5.77 -9.86 5.58
CA TYR A 21 5.40 -9.88 4.16
C TYR A 21 6.66 -9.95 3.27
N ILE A 22 7.59 -9.04 3.47
CA ILE A 22 8.76 -8.92 2.58
C ILE A 22 9.69 -10.13 2.69
N SER A 23 9.77 -10.75 3.87
CA SER A 23 10.62 -11.92 4.07
C SER A 23 10.16 -13.15 3.30
N GLU A 24 8.88 -13.22 2.91
CA GLU A 24 8.39 -14.32 2.08
C GLU A 24 9.05 -14.34 0.70
N PHE A 25 9.52 -13.20 0.22
CA PHE A 25 10.20 -13.12 -1.07
C PHE A 25 11.63 -13.67 -1.02
N ASP A 26 12.19 -13.89 0.16
CA ASP A 26 13.54 -14.46 0.29
C ASP A 26 13.61 -15.88 -0.26
N ILE A 27 12.51 -16.61 -0.25
CA ILE A 27 12.42 -17.99 -0.76
C ILE A 27 11.83 -18.06 -2.17
N ILE A 28 11.53 -16.93 -2.79
CA ILE A 28 11.00 -16.87 -4.16
C ILE A 28 12.13 -16.41 -5.08
N PRO A 29 12.70 -17.31 -5.91
CA PRO A 29 13.75 -16.90 -6.82
C PRO A 29 13.20 -16.01 -7.93
N GLU A 30 14.07 -15.19 -8.51
CA GLU A 30 13.73 -14.29 -9.62
C GLU A 30 13.04 -15.03 -10.78
N SER A 31 13.42 -16.28 -11.02
CA SER A 31 12.83 -17.11 -12.08
C SER A 31 11.34 -17.40 -11.87
N LEU A 32 10.82 -17.23 -10.65
CA LEU A 32 9.41 -17.45 -10.34
C LEU A 32 8.61 -16.16 -10.20
N LYS A 33 9.20 -15.00 -10.48
CA LYS A 33 8.51 -13.73 -10.25
C LYS A 33 7.21 -13.58 -11.05
N ASP A 34 7.14 -14.21 -12.22
CA ASP A 34 5.96 -14.14 -13.08
C ASP A 34 5.16 -15.45 -13.09
N LYS A 35 5.44 -16.34 -12.13
CA LYS A 35 4.73 -17.60 -12.03
C LYS A 35 3.30 -17.38 -11.56
N ARG A 36 2.34 -17.84 -12.38
CA ARG A 36 0.92 -17.79 -12.03
C ARG A 36 0.49 -19.16 -11.56
N VAL A 37 -0.14 -19.21 -10.39
CA VAL A 37 -0.72 -20.45 -9.85
C VAL A 37 -2.24 -20.30 -9.76
N PRO A 38 -3.00 -21.42 -9.93
CA PRO A 38 -4.47 -21.34 -10.00
C PRO A 38 -5.15 -20.78 -8.75
N GLU A 39 -4.53 -20.94 -7.61
CA GLU A 39 -5.12 -20.57 -6.31
C GLU A 39 -4.97 -19.08 -5.98
N VAL A 40 -4.17 -18.35 -6.74
CA VAL A 40 -3.90 -16.93 -6.44
C VAL A 40 -4.04 -16.07 -7.69
N ASP A 41 -4.56 -14.86 -7.50
CA ASP A 41 -4.84 -13.93 -8.58
C ASP A 41 -3.60 -13.24 -9.14
N ARG A 42 -2.55 -13.13 -8.33
CA ARG A 42 -1.36 -12.35 -8.68
C ARG A 42 -0.09 -13.17 -8.65
N THR A 43 0.78 -12.93 -9.63
CA THR A 43 2.16 -13.43 -9.58
C THR A 43 2.92 -12.70 -8.47
N PRO A 44 4.09 -13.22 -8.03
CA PRO A 44 4.90 -12.49 -7.05
C PRO A 44 5.22 -11.04 -7.45
N ALA A 45 5.56 -10.81 -8.72
CA ALA A 45 5.83 -9.45 -9.21
C ALA A 45 4.58 -8.58 -9.19
N GLU A 46 3.43 -9.12 -9.59
CA GLU A 46 2.16 -8.40 -9.54
C GLU A 46 1.74 -8.08 -8.11
N ASN A 47 2.04 -8.98 -7.17
CA ASN A 47 1.77 -8.77 -5.75
C ASN A 47 2.56 -7.57 -5.21
N LEU A 48 3.86 -7.51 -5.49
CA LEU A 48 4.69 -6.37 -5.12
C LEU A 48 4.25 -5.08 -5.84
N ALA A 49 3.90 -5.18 -7.11
CA ALA A 49 3.43 -4.03 -7.90
C ALA A 49 2.16 -3.42 -7.30
N TYR A 50 1.25 -4.25 -6.82
CA TYR A 50 0.03 -3.81 -6.15
C TYR A 50 0.35 -3.00 -4.88
N GLN A 51 1.23 -3.52 -4.03
CA GLN A 51 1.62 -2.82 -2.79
C GLN A 51 2.36 -1.52 -3.10
N LEU A 52 3.25 -1.56 -4.07
CA LEU A 52 4.01 -0.38 -4.50
C LEU A 52 3.08 0.69 -5.08
N GLY A 53 2.10 0.28 -5.88
CA GLY A 53 1.13 1.19 -6.47
C GLY A 53 0.31 1.95 -5.42
N TRP A 54 -0.29 1.23 -4.48
CA TRP A 54 -1.12 1.85 -3.46
C TRP A 54 -0.31 2.72 -2.49
N THR A 55 0.84 2.26 -2.05
CA THR A 55 1.67 3.07 -1.13
C THR A 55 2.15 4.35 -1.81
N THR A 56 2.47 4.29 -3.09
CA THR A 56 2.84 5.48 -3.87
C THR A 56 1.67 6.46 -3.94
N LEU A 57 0.44 5.97 -4.17
CA LEU A 57 -0.74 6.83 -4.23
C LEU A 57 -1.03 7.51 -2.89
N VAL A 58 -0.99 6.78 -1.78
CA VAL A 58 -1.22 7.36 -0.45
C VAL A 58 -0.23 8.49 -0.18
N LEU A 59 1.04 8.27 -0.48
CA LEU A 59 2.08 9.28 -0.30
C LEU A 59 1.82 10.49 -1.20
N LYS A 60 1.36 10.27 -2.42
CA LYS A 60 1.05 11.35 -3.37
C LYS A 60 -0.14 12.18 -2.90
N TRP A 61 -1.21 11.56 -2.42
CA TRP A 61 -2.38 12.29 -1.93
C TRP A 61 -1.98 13.29 -0.83
N GLU A 62 -1.22 12.83 0.13
CA GLU A 62 -0.79 13.68 1.24
C GLU A 62 0.15 14.80 0.78
N LYS A 63 1.13 14.47 -0.03
CA LYS A 63 2.09 15.44 -0.55
C LYS A 63 1.40 16.52 -1.39
N ASP A 64 0.50 16.11 -2.28
CA ASP A 64 -0.16 17.05 -3.19
C ASP A 64 -1.08 18.00 -2.41
N GLU A 65 -1.85 17.50 -1.46
CA GLU A 65 -2.72 18.37 -0.66
C GLU A 65 -1.90 19.36 0.18
N LYS A 66 -0.80 18.92 0.79
CA LYS A 66 0.08 19.79 1.55
C LYS A 66 0.70 20.90 0.68
N ASN A 67 0.89 20.61 -0.60
CA ASN A 67 1.45 21.58 -1.55
C ASN A 67 0.37 22.43 -2.24
N GLY A 68 -0.87 22.33 -1.80
CA GLY A 68 -1.96 23.14 -2.31
C GLY A 68 -2.58 22.65 -3.64
N PHE A 69 -2.23 21.45 -4.08
CA PHE A 69 -2.82 20.88 -5.28
C PHE A 69 -4.14 20.19 -4.97
N GLU A 70 -5.05 20.19 -5.96
CA GLU A 70 -6.26 19.38 -5.88
C GLU A 70 -5.89 17.90 -6.00
N VAL A 71 -6.42 17.07 -5.09
CA VAL A 71 -6.14 15.64 -5.09
C VAL A 71 -7.34 14.89 -5.63
N LYS A 72 -7.10 14.02 -6.62
CA LYS A 72 -8.11 13.10 -7.16
C LYS A 72 -7.79 11.70 -6.68
N THR A 73 -8.73 11.09 -5.97
CA THR A 73 -8.58 9.71 -5.51
C THR A 73 -9.41 8.77 -6.37
N PRO A 74 -8.99 7.53 -6.60
CA PRO A 74 -7.71 6.95 -6.17
C PRO A 74 -6.49 7.48 -6.93
N SER A 75 -6.66 7.99 -8.16
CA SER A 75 -5.56 8.55 -8.94
C SER A 75 -6.08 9.62 -9.91
N ASP A 76 -5.17 10.34 -10.54
CA ASP A 76 -5.55 11.34 -11.56
C ASP A 76 -6.18 10.71 -12.80
N MET A 77 -5.87 9.44 -13.07
CA MET A 77 -6.28 8.75 -14.29
C MET A 77 -7.49 7.84 -14.12
N PHE A 78 -7.71 7.32 -12.92
CA PHE A 78 -8.75 6.30 -12.68
C PHE A 78 -9.63 6.68 -11.49
N LYS A 79 -10.93 6.37 -11.62
CA LYS A 79 -11.93 6.59 -10.57
C LYS A 79 -12.08 5.32 -9.72
N TRP A 80 -12.78 5.44 -8.58
CA TRP A 80 -13.02 4.32 -7.68
C TRP A 80 -13.82 3.17 -8.33
N ASN A 81 -14.59 3.43 -9.37
CA ASN A 81 -15.28 2.38 -10.12
C ASN A 81 -14.42 1.78 -11.25
N GLN A 82 -13.15 2.13 -11.32
CA GLN A 82 -12.19 1.66 -12.32
C GLN A 82 -10.98 0.99 -11.68
N LEU A 83 -11.16 0.32 -10.54
CA LEU A 83 -10.05 -0.32 -9.80
C LEU A 83 -9.35 -1.41 -10.59
N GLY A 84 -10.10 -2.18 -11.40
CA GLY A 84 -9.48 -3.19 -12.26
C GLY A 84 -8.48 -2.59 -13.24
N GLU A 85 -8.83 -1.44 -13.83
CA GLU A 85 -7.94 -0.72 -14.74
C GLU A 85 -6.74 -0.11 -14.01
N LEU A 86 -6.95 0.39 -12.79
CA LEU A 86 -5.87 0.88 -11.94
C LEU A 86 -4.88 -0.24 -11.58
N TYR A 87 -5.38 -1.42 -11.24
CA TYR A 87 -4.52 -2.57 -10.91
C TYR A 87 -3.73 -3.03 -12.13
N GLN A 88 -4.33 -3.00 -13.32
CA GLN A 88 -3.61 -3.29 -14.55
C GLN A 88 -2.52 -2.26 -14.79
N TRP A 89 -2.80 -0.99 -14.50
CA TRP A 89 -1.79 0.07 -14.61
C TRP A 89 -0.63 -0.17 -13.63
N PHE A 90 -0.88 -0.63 -12.42
CA PHE A 90 0.19 -1.01 -11.47
C PHE A 90 1.05 -2.12 -12.06
N THR A 91 0.42 -3.16 -12.60
CA THR A 91 1.12 -4.28 -13.23
C THR A 91 1.99 -3.79 -14.39
N ASP A 92 1.41 -3.01 -15.30
CA ASP A 92 2.12 -2.51 -16.48
C ASP A 92 3.28 -1.57 -16.11
N THR A 93 3.12 -0.82 -15.03
CA THR A 93 4.13 0.15 -14.59
C THR A 93 5.28 -0.49 -13.84
N TYR A 94 5.01 -1.48 -13.00
CA TYR A 94 5.98 -1.98 -12.03
C TYR A 94 6.39 -3.44 -12.19
N ALA A 95 5.50 -4.33 -12.64
CA ALA A 95 5.72 -5.77 -12.56
C ALA A 95 6.88 -6.29 -13.46
N HIS A 96 7.32 -5.48 -14.42
CA HIS A 96 8.48 -5.82 -15.25
C HIS A 96 9.81 -5.71 -14.51
N LEU A 97 9.82 -5.01 -13.37
CA LEU A 97 11.04 -4.85 -12.57
C LEU A 97 11.40 -6.16 -11.87
N SER A 98 12.67 -6.31 -11.50
CA SER A 98 13.12 -7.47 -10.73
C SER A 98 12.48 -7.48 -9.34
N ILE A 99 12.41 -8.66 -8.71
CA ILE A 99 11.97 -8.78 -7.31
C ILE A 99 12.79 -7.87 -6.42
N GLU A 100 14.11 -7.85 -6.59
CA GLU A 100 15.00 -7.01 -5.77
C GLU A 100 14.70 -5.51 -5.93
N GLU A 101 14.45 -5.06 -7.15
CA GLU A 101 14.11 -3.65 -7.39
C GLU A 101 12.74 -3.31 -6.82
N LEU A 102 11.76 -4.19 -6.97
CA LEU A 102 10.42 -4.00 -6.40
C LEU A 102 10.46 -3.95 -4.87
N LYS A 103 11.21 -4.85 -4.24
CA LYS A 103 11.40 -4.86 -2.79
C LYS A 103 12.04 -3.55 -2.31
N LYS A 104 13.07 -3.10 -3.01
CA LYS A 104 13.78 -1.85 -2.69
C LYS A 104 12.83 -0.65 -2.73
N ARG A 105 12.06 -0.52 -3.80
CA ARG A 105 11.11 0.59 -3.95
C ARG A 105 10.01 0.55 -2.91
N LEU A 106 9.49 -0.63 -2.60
CA LEU A 106 8.47 -0.76 -1.56
C LEU A 106 9.02 -0.39 -0.20
N LYS A 107 10.24 -0.83 0.12
CA LYS A 107 10.90 -0.45 1.36
C LYS A 107 11.08 1.07 1.47
N GLU A 108 11.48 1.72 0.39
CA GLU A 108 11.58 3.19 0.33
C GLU A 108 10.23 3.85 0.59
N ASN A 109 9.15 3.32 0.04
CA ASN A 109 7.80 3.82 0.29
C ASN A 109 7.39 3.65 1.76
N ILE A 110 7.73 2.52 2.37
CA ILE A 110 7.43 2.29 3.80
C ILE A 110 8.18 3.28 4.68
N ILE A 111 9.44 3.54 4.37
CA ILE A 111 10.23 4.57 5.07
C ILE A 111 9.56 5.96 4.92
N SER A 112 9.10 6.28 3.71
CA SER A 112 8.40 7.54 3.45
C SER A 112 7.07 7.62 4.21
N ILE A 113 6.37 6.50 4.38
CA ILE A 113 5.15 6.44 5.21
C ILE A 113 5.49 6.71 6.68
N TYR A 114 6.58 6.16 7.20
CA TYR A 114 7.01 6.48 8.57
C TYR A 114 7.30 7.97 8.72
N THR A 115 7.97 8.58 7.75
CA THR A 115 8.22 10.02 7.75
C THR A 115 6.92 10.81 7.71
N MET A 116 5.96 10.38 6.90
CA MET A 116 4.63 10.99 6.84
C MET A 116 3.93 10.92 8.21
N ILE A 117 3.94 9.75 8.85
CA ILE A 117 3.35 9.56 10.18
C ILE A 117 4.02 10.47 11.20
N ASP A 118 5.34 10.55 11.18
CA ASP A 118 6.09 11.38 12.13
C ASP A 118 5.84 12.88 11.92
N THR A 119 5.60 13.31 10.69
CA THR A 119 5.34 14.69 10.32
C THR A 119 3.92 15.14 10.67
N LEU A 120 2.93 14.23 10.56
CA LEU A 120 1.55 14.54 10.92
C LEU A 120 1.40 14.64 12.44
N SER A 121 0.53 15.54 12.90
CA SER A 121 0.16 15.58 14.31
C SER A 121 -0.73 14.38 14.66
N GLU A 122 -0.87 14.11 15.96
CA GLU A 122 -1.83 13.10 16.43
C GLU A 122 -3.25 13.40 15.92
N GLU A 123 -3.65 14.67 15.93
CA GLU A 123 -4.94 15.12 15.44
C GLU A 123 -5.09 14.84 13.94
N GLU A 124 -4.08 15.18 13.16
CA GLU A 124 -4.12 14.96 11.71
C GLU A 124 -4.24 13.49 11.34
N LEU A 125 -3.65 12.60 12.13
CA LEU A 125 -3.73 11.15 11.91
C LEU A 125 -5.02 10.53 12.40
N PHE A 126 -5.48 10.91 13.60
CA PHE A 126 -6.49 10.15 14.32
C PHE A 126 -7.85 10.86 14.47
N GLN A 127 -7.97 12.11 14.05
CA GLN A 127 -9.27 12.81 14.05
C GLN A 127 -9.84 12.82 12.62
N PRO A 128 -11.18 12.81 12.49
CA PRO A 128 -11.81 12.89 11.17
C PRO A 128 -11.68 14.30 10.56
N HIS A 129 -11.86 14.39 9.27
CA HIS A 129 -11.95 15.65 8.52
C HIS A 129 -10.67 16.51 8.51
N MET A 130 -9.52 15.89 8.73
CA MET A 130 -8.24 16.61 8.77
C MET A 130 -7.58 16.72 7.38
N ARG A 131 -8.08 15.98 6.40
CA ARG A 131 -7.61 16.02 5.01
C ARG A 131 -8.80 15.93 4.07
N LYS A 132 -8.83 16.82 3.10
CA LYS A 132 -9.86 16.81 2.08
C LYS A 132 -9.80 15.55 1.22
N TRP A 133 -8.58 15.09 0.88
CA TRP A 133 -8.43 13.87 0.10
C TRP A 133 -9.04 12.65 0.82
N ALA A 134 -8.95 12.60 2.14
CA ALA A 134 -9.51 11.51 2.93
C ALA A 134 -11.04 11.55 2.92
N ASP A 135 -11.62 12.74 3.07
CA ASP A 135 -13.08 12.91 3.04
C ASP A 135 -13.67 12.58 1.67
N GLU A 136 -12.99 12.97 0.61
CA GLU A 136 -13.46 12.75 -0.76
C GLU A 136 -13.24 11.32 -1.25
N ALA A 137 -12.35 10.55 -0.60
CA ALA A 137 -12.07 9.17 -0.97
C ALA A 137 -13.19 8.20 -0.56
N THR A 138 -14.11 8.63 0.30
CA THR A 138 -15.25 7.82 0.75
C THR A 138 -16.56 8.53 0.42
N LYS A 139 -17.62 7.75 0.11
CA LYS A 139 -18.92 8.33 -0.23
C LYS A 139 -19.78 8.57 1.00
N THR A 140 -19.86 7.57 1.90
CA THR A 140 -20.77 7.59 3.05
C THR A 140 -20.06 7.45 4.39
N ALA A 141 -18.90 6.82 4.40
CA ALA A 141 -18.10 6.65 5.61
C ALA A 141 -17.22 7.87 5.84
N THR A 142 -16.93 8.15 7.10
CA THR A 142 -15.92 9.13 7.50
C THR A 142 -14.68 8.37 7.95
N TRP A 143 -13.57 8.61 7.26
CA TRP A 143 -12.32 7.91 7.56
C TRP A 143 -11.21 8.89 7.93
N GLU A 144 -10.59 8.65 9.07
CA GLU A 144 -9.38 9.32 9.49
C GLU A 144 -8.19 8.89 8.61
N VAL A 145 -7.17 9.71 8.52
CA VAL A 145 -5.99 9.44 7.70
C VAL A 145 -5.34 8.09 8.05
N TYR A 146 -5.25 7.74 9.35
CA TYR A 146 -4.61 6.49 9.75
C TYR A 146 -5.28 5.25 9.15
N LYS A 147 -6.58 5.31 8.88
CA LYS A 147 -7.31 4.18 8.29
C LYS A 147 -6.85 3.91 6.86
N PHE A 148 -6.58 4.97 6.09
CA PHE A 148 -6.02 4.81 4.74
C PHE A 148 -4.61 4.22 4.78
N ILE A 149 -3.81 4.61 5.76
CA ILE A 149 -2.48 4.02 5.94
C ILE A 149 -2.61 2.54 6.30
N HIS A 150 -3.48 2.19 7.23
CA HIS A 150 -3.70 0.81 7.65
C HIS A 150 -4.15 -0.09 6.49
N VAL A 151 -5.16 0.33 5.72
CA VAL A 151 -5.71 -0.50 4.64
C VAL A 151 -4.77 -0.61 3.43
N ASN A 152 -3.73 0.19 3.39
CA ASN A 152 -2.73 0.16 2.32
C ASN A 152 -1.37 -0.38 2.78
N THR A 153 -1.25 -0.78 4.05
CA THR A 153 -0.03 -1.40 4.60
C THR A 153 -0.36 -2.65 5.41
N VAL A 154 -0.75 -2.51 6.66
CA VAL A 154 -0.97 -3.63 7.59
C VAL A 154 -1.92 -4.69 7.03
N ALA A 155 -3.09 -4.26 6.55
CA ALA A 155 -4.10 -5.18 6.06
C ALA A 155 -3.64 -5.97 4.82
N PRO A 156 -3.19 -5.32 3.73
CA PRO A 156 -2.77 -6.08 2.55
C PRO A 156 -1.48 -6.87 2.77
N PHE A 157 -0.55 -6.42 3.59
CA PHE A 157 0.65 -7.21 3.88
C PHE A 157 0.28 -8.56 4.52
N GLY A 158 -0.69 -8.57 5.43
CA GLY A 158 -1.18 -9.81 6.02
C GLY A 158 -1.89 -10.70 5.01
N THR A 159 -2.83 -10.12 4.26
CA THR A 159 -3.64 -10.85 3.29
C THR A 159 -2.79 -11.42 2.14
N PHE A 160 -1.94 -10.60 1.54
CA PHE A 160 -1.18 -11.01 0.36
C PHE A 160 0.03 -11.88 0.69
N ARG A 161 0.50 -11.87 1.93
CA ARG A 161 1.50 -12.81 2.41
C ARG A 161 1.05 -14.26 2.20
N THR A 162 -0.20 -14.55 2.50
CA THR A 162 -0.78 -15.90 2.30
C THR A 162 -0.71 -16.33 0.84
N CYS A 163 -0.96 -15.41 -0.10
CA CYS A 163 -0.87 -15.71 -1.54
C CYS A 163 0.54 -16.14 -1.94
N LEU A 164 1.57 -15.54 -1.34
CA LEU A 164 2.96 -15.88 -1.63
C LEU A 164 3.34 -17.28 -1.15
N LEU A 165 2.76 -17.74 -0.04
CA LEU A 165 2.97 -19.09 0.45
C LEU A 165 2.53 -20.13 -0.57
N TYR A 166 1.38 -19.94 -1.21
CA TYR A 166 0.91 -20.85 -2.26
C TYR A 166 1.85 -20.87 -3.47
N THR A 167 2.41 -19.72 -3.84
CA THR A 167 3.32 -19.62 -4.98
C THR A 167 4.64 -20.32 -4.69
N SER A 168 5.18 -20.15 -3.48
CA SER A 168 6.46 -20.75 -3.10
C SER A 168 6.38 -22.27 -2.97
N ASP A 169 5.21 -22.81 -2.60
CA ASP A 169 4.98 -24.24 -2.46
C ASP A 169 4.68 -24.93 -3.81
N ALA A 170 4.33 -24.16 -4.79
CA ALA A 170 4.06 -24.68 -6.14
C ALA A 170 5.35 -24.80 -6.95
#